data_0c56f0abd6cab9d1a866667d2e603100
#
_entry.id   0c56f0abd6cab9d1a866667d2e603100
#
_cell.length_a   1.000
_cell.length_b   1.000
_cell.length_c   1.000
_cell.angle_alpha   90.00
_cell.angle_beta   90.00
_cell.angle_gamma   90.00
#
_symmetry.space_group_name_H-M   'P 1'
#
loop_
_entity.id
_entity.type
_entity.pdbx_description
1 polymer ?
#
loop_
_entity_poly.entity_id
_entity_poly.type
_entity_poly.pdbx_seq_one_letter_code
_entity_poly.pdbx_strand_id
1 'polypeptide(L)'
;MPRIRSLKPDFFKDDDLCIHPPWIRILYAGLWVQADREGRLEDRPVKLKAEIFPYDNFDLEKGLSLLCQPKKYSPAHEPFIVRYSVGNEKYIQIIKFLQ
;
A
#
# COMPACT_ATOMS: atom_id res chain seq x y z
N MET A 1 -5.18 10.92 12.07
CA MET A 1 -3.83 11.02 12.63
C MET A 1 -3.05 9.74 12.36
N PRO A 2 -1.88 9.84 11.78
CA PRO A 2 -1.08 8.64 11.49
C PRO A 2 -0.68 7.94 12.79
N ARG A 3 -0.61 6.62 12.72
CA ARG A 3 -0.19 5.80 13.85
C ARG A 3 1.25 5.36 13.66
N ILE A 4 1.94 5.11 14.78
CA ILE A 4 3.27 4.55 14.72
C ILE A 4 3.14 3.08 14.39
N ARG A 5 3.86 2.64 13.34
CA ARG A 5 3.88 1.25 12.91
C ARG A 5 5.31 0.77 12.84
N SER A 6 5.51 -0.50 13.10
CA SER A 6 6.82 -1.12 12.98
C SER A 6 6.98 -1.76 11.62
N LEU A 7 8.17 -1.63 11.03
CA LEU A 7 8.56 -2.38 9.85
C LEU A 7 9.53 -3.46 10.29
N LYS A 8 9.22 -4.71 9.94
CA LYS A 8 10.12 -5.82 10.26
C LYS A 8 11.20 -5.94 9.17
N PRO A 9 12.37 -6.48 9.52
CA PRO A 9 13.44 -6.64 8.52
C PRO A 9 13.02 -7.37 7.25
N ASP A 10 12.11 -8.34 7.37
CA ASP A 10 11.63 -9.11 6.22
C ASP A 10 10.90 -8.26 5.18
N PHE A 11 10.40 -7.09 5.57
CA PHE A 11 9.80 -6.14 4.63
C PHE A 11 10.74 -5.82 3.47
N PHE A 12 12.03 -5.64 3.79
CA PHE A 12 13.02 -5.26 2.78
C PHE A 12 13.46 -6.41 1.89
N LYS A 13 13.11 -7.64 2.28
CA LYS A 13 13.50 -8.86 1.58
C LYS A 13 12.32 -9.54 0.88
N ASP A 14 11.14 -8.93 0.93
CA ASP A 14 9.94 -9.50 0.33
C ASP A 14 10.09 -9.58 -1.18
N ASP A 15 10.13 -10.80 -1.72
CA ASP A 15 10.33 -11.03 -3.15
C ASP A 15 9.25 -10.37 -3.99
N ASP A 16 8.02 -10.35 -3.51
CA ASP A 16 6.91 -9.78 -4.24
C ASP A 16 6.93 -8.25 -4.27
N LEU A 17 7.55 -7.62 -3.27
CA LEU A 17 7.76 -6.18 -3.28
C LEU A 17 8.99 -5.80 -4.08
N CYS A 18 10.04 -6.63 -4.00
CA CYS A 18 11.33 -6.30 -4.59
C CYS A 18 11.37 -6.40 -6.11
N ILE A 19 10.37 -7.04 -6.73
CA ILE A 19 10.26 -7.05 -8.20
C ILE A 19 9.80 -5.70 -8.76
N HIS A 20 9.27 -4.83 -7.90
CA HIS A 20 8.82 -3.50 -8.29
C HIS A 20 9.90 -2.46 -8.02
N PRO A 21 9.80 -1.26 -8.62
CA PRO A 21 10.73 -0.17 -8.29
C PRO A 21 10.76 0.12 -6.79
N PRO A 22 11.89 0.57 -6.24
CA PRO A 22 12.00 0.81 -4.80
C PRO A 22 10.94 1.71 -4.18
N TRP A 23 10.43 2.70 -4.93
CA TRP A 23 9.43 3.59 -4.39
C TRP A 23 8.10 2.89 -4.07
N ILE A 24 7.87 1.71 -4.63
CA ILE A 24 6.67 0.92 -4.31
C ILE A 24 6.74 0.43 -2.86
N ARG A 25 7.92 0.09 -2.36
CA ARG A 25 8.07 -0.28 -0.94
C ARG A 25 7.76 0.91 -0.04
N ILE A 26 8.21 2.09 -0.43
CA ILE A 26 7.92 3.31 0.32
C ILE A 26 6.42 3.60 0.30
N LEU A 27 5.79 3.44 -0.85
CA LEU A 27 4.35 3.61 -0.98
C LEU A 27 3.61 2.65 -0.04
N TYR A 28 3.98 1.38 -0.05
CA TYR A 28 3.33 0.38 0.79
C TYR A 28 3.50 0.70 2.28
N ALA A 29 4.71 1.06 2.68
CA ALA A 29 4.96 1.47 4.07
C ALA A 29 4.12 2.71 4.44
N GLY A 30 4.01 3.67 3.51
CA GLY A 30 3.20 4.86 3.72
C GLY A 30 1.71 4.54 3.88
N LEU A 31 1.19 3.60 3.10
CA LEU A 31 -0.19 3.16 3.25
C LEU A 31 -0.43 2.55 4.63
N TRP A 32 0.52 1.76 5.14
CA TRP A 32 0.43 1.18 6.48
C TRP A 32 0.29 2.25 7.55
N VAL A 33 1.06 3.34 7.43
CA VAL A 33 1.04 4.43 8.40
C VAL A 33 -0.29 5.19 8.35
N GLN A 34 -0.88 5.30 7.16
CA GLN A 34 -2.13 6.03 6.98
C GLN A 34 -3.38 5.19 7.29
N ALA A 35 -3.25 3.87 7.32
CA ALA A 35 -4.39 2.99 7.51
C ALA A 35 -4.96 3.05 8.93
N ASP A 36 -6.25 2.74 9.04
CA ASP A 36 -6.89 2.61 10.35
C ASP A 36 -6.51 1.26 10.97
N ARG A 37 -7.12 0.95 12.13
CA ARG A 37 -6.86 -0.28 12.88
C ARG A 37 -7.14 -1.55 12.07
N GLU A 38 -8.07 -1.46 11.12
CA GLU A 38 -8.47 -2.60 10.29
C GLU A 38 -7.69 -2.70 8.98
N GLY A 39 -6.72 -1.82 8.77
CA GLY A 39 -5.95 -1.79 7.54
C GLY A 39 -6.67 -1.12 6.38
N ARG A 40 -7.66 -0.28 6.67
CA ARG A 40 -8.45 0.41 5.65
C ARG A 40 -8.09 1.89 5.60
N LEU A 41 -8.13 2.45 4.40
CA LEU A 41 -7.93 3.88 4.20
C LEU A 41 -8.68 4.32 2.96
N GLU A 42 -8.89 5.64 2.85
CA GLU A 42 -9.55 6.20 1.68
C GLU A 42 -8.64 6.12 0.45
N ASP A 43 -9.21 5.75 -0.69
CA ASP A 43 -8.50 5.67 -1.96
C ASP A 43 -8.52 7.04 -2.64
N ARG A 44 -7.60 7.90 -2.22
CA ARG A 44 -7.44 9.25 -2.75
C ARG A 44 -5.99 9.45 -3.18
N PRO A 45 -5.64 9.10 -4.43
CA PRO A 45 -4.25 9.16 -4.87
C PRO A 45 -3.57 10.52 -4.70
N VAL A 46 -4.27 11.61 -4.98
CA VAL A 46 -3.70 12.94 -4.82
C VAL A 46 -3.35 13.23 -3.36
N LYS A 47 -4.25 12.89 -2.46
CA LYS A 47 -4.03 13.09 -1.02
C LYS A 47 -2.91 12.18 -0.52
N LEU A 48 -2.92 10.92 -0.93
CA LEU A 48 -1.89 9.95 -0.52
C LEU A 48 -0.51 10.39 -1.02
N LYS A 49 -0.43 10.92 -2.24
CA LYS A 49 0.83 11.43 -2.76
C LYS A 49 1.35 12.58 -1.90
N ALA A 50 0.47 13.49 -1.50
CA ALA A 50 0.87 14.62 -0.66
C ALA A 50 1.37 14.16 0.72
N GLU A 51 0.81 13.08 1.26
CA GLU A 51 1.20 12.56 2.56
C GLU A 51 2.47 11.70 2.52
N ILE A 52 2.67 10.96 1.44
CA ILE A 52 3.77 9.98 1.35
C ILE A 52 4.93 10.48 0.51
N PHE A 53 4.62 11.17 -0.59
CA PHE A 53 5.63 11.66 -1.54
C PHE A 53 5.41 13.15 -1.83
N PRO A 54 5.52 14.03 -0.82
CA PRO A 54 5.22 15.46 -1.02
C PRO A 54 6.18 16.16 -1.99
N TYR A 55 7.37 15.63 -2.16
CA TYR A 55 8.40 16.27 -2.99
C TYR A 55 8.75 15.46 -4.23
N ASP A 56 8.14 14.31 -4.42
CA ASP A 56 8.46 13.42 -5.54
C ASP A 56 7.34 13.43 -6.57
N ASN A 57 7.68 13.12 -7.80
CA ASN A 57 6.72 13.14 -8.90
C ASN A 57 6.43 11.73 -9.39
N PHE A 58 5.95 10.87 -8.49
CA PHE A 58 5.55 9.50 -8.82
C PHE A 58 4.08 9.42 -9.21
N ASP A 59 3.76 8.48 -10.09
CA ASP A 59 2.39 8.19 -10.49
C ASP A 59 1.77 7.23 -9.46
N LEU A 60 1.04 7.79 -8.49
CA LEU A 60 0.44 7.03 -7.40
C LEU A 60 -0.56 6.01 -7.91
N GLU A 61 -1.33 6.36 -8.93
CA GLU A 61 -2.33 5.44 -9.50
C GLU A 61 -1.64 4.18 -10.02
N LYS A 62 -0.53 4.35 -10.71
CA LYS A 62 0.26 3.22 -11.20
C LYS A 62 0.79 2.39 -10.05
N GLY A 63 1.31 3.04 -9.00
CA GLY A 63 1.82 2.35 -7.83
C GLY A 63 0.76 1.53 -7.12
N LEU A 64 -0.41 2.11 -6.93
CA LEU A 64 -1.53 1.39 -6.30
C LEU A 64 -1.96 0.19 -7.15
N SER A 65 -1.98 0.35 -8.47
CA SER A 65 -2.30 -0.75 -9.39
C SER A 65 -1.30 -1.89 -9.29
N LEU A 66 -0.01 -1.57 -9.15
CA LEU A 66 1.03 -2.59 -8.98
C LEU A 66 0.82 -3.38 -7.69
N LEU A 67 0.45 -2.71 -6.60
CA LEU A 67 0.20 -3.37 -5.33
C LEU A 67 -1.08 -4.22 -5.35
N CYS A 68 -1.98 -3.97 -6.28
CA CYS A 68 -3.21 -4.76 -6.45
C CYS A 68 -2.99 -6.04 -7.24
N GLN A 69 -1.83 -6.21 -7.88
CA GLN A 69 -1.56 -7.41 -8.66
C GLN A 69 -1.34 -8.62 -7.75
N PRO A 70 -1.78 -9.82 -8.18
CA PRO A 70 -1.50 -11.04 -7.42
C PRO A 70 0.00 -11.23 -7.20
N LYS A 71 0.38 -11.68 -6.02
CA LYS A 71 1.77 -11.96 -5.71
C LYS A 71 2.26 -13.14 -6.52
N LYS A 72 3.46 -13.02 -7.05
CA LYS A 72 4.04 -14.05 -7.90
C LYS A 72 4.63 -15.20 -7.09
N TYR A 73 5.29 -14.89 -5.98
CA TYR A 73 6.06 -15.88 -5.22
C TYR A 73 5.32 -16.42 -4.00
N SER A 74 4.33 -15.73 -3.49
CA SER A 74 3.55 -16.22 -2.35
C SER A 74 2.58 -17.30 -2.83
N PRO A 75 2.47 -18.44 -2.12
CA PRO A 75 1.61 -19.55 -2.56
C PRO A 75 0.14 -19.19 -2.75
N ALA A 76 -0.38 -18.29 -1.93
CA ALA A 76 -1.79 -17.89 -2.04
C ALA A 76 -2.04 -16.88 -3.15
N HIS A 77 -1.00 -16.27 -3.70
CA HIS A 77 -1.09 -15.25 -4.75
C HIS A 77 -2.00 -14.08 -4.41
N GLU A 78 -2.17 -13.78 -3.12
CA GLU A 78 -2.97 -12.64 -2.69
C GLU A 78 -2.25 -11.32 -3.03
N PRO A 79 -2.98 -10.26 -3.42
CA PRO A 79 -2.36 -8.96 -3.61
C PRO A 79 -1.97 -8.33 -2.28
N PHE A 80 -1.15 -7.28 -2.31
CA PHE A 80 -0.84 -6.52 -1.10
C PHE A 80 -2.01 -5.68 -0.63
N ILE A 81 -2.76 -5.15 -1.58
CA ILE A 81 -3.94 -4.34 -1.28
C ILE A 81 -5.07 -4.69 -2.25
N VAL A 82 -6.30 -4.36 -1.86
CA VAL A 82 -7.43 -4.35 -2.80
C VAL A 82 -8.07 -2.97 -2.74
N ARG A 83 -8.62 -2.56 -3.88
CA ARG A 83 -9.32 -1.28 -4.01
C ARG A 83 -10.79 -1.59 -4.25
N TYR A 84 -11.67 -0.92 -3.52
CA TYR A 84 -13.11 -1.19 -3.62
C TYR A 84 -13.90 0.10 -3.40
N SER A 85 -15.18 0.05 -3.71
CA SER A 85 -16.08 1.19 -3.53
C SER A 85 -17.27 0.79 -2.67
N VAL A 86 -17.71 1.74 -1.84
CA VAL A 86 -18.96 1.61 -1.09
C VAL A 86 -19.75 2.88 -1.39
N GLY A 87 -20.83 2.74 -2.15
CA GLY A 87 -21.55 3.90 -2.66
C GLY A 87 -20.65 4.72 -3.57
N ASN A 88 -20.51 6.01 -3.29
CA ASN A 88 -19.66 6.92 -4.05
C ASN A 88 -18.25 7.05 -3.47
N GLU A 89 -17.96 6.33 -2.39
CA GLU A 89 -16.67 6.41 -1.72
C GLU A 89 -15.77 5.26 -2.12
N LYS A 90 -14.49 5.57 -2.32
CA LYS A 90 -13.47 4.58 -2.70
C LYS A 90 -12.54 4.32 -1.53
N TYR A 91 -12.17 3.06 -1.37
CA TYR A 91 -11.33 2.62 -0.25
C TYR A 91 -10.24 1.66 -0.71
N ILE A 92 -9.22 1.57 0.14
CA ILE A 92 -8.14 0.59 -0.01
C ILE A 92 -8.14 -0.27 1.24
N GLN A 93 -8.03 -1.60 1.07
CA GLN A 93 -7.85 -2.54 2.16
C GLN A 93 -6.49 -3.19 2.03
N ILE A 94 -5.66 -3.07 3.06
CA ILE A 94 -4.38 -3.78 3.11
C ILE A 94 -4.67 -5.22 3.51
N ILE A 95 -4.22 -6.15 2.70
CA ILE A 95 -4.45 -7.59 2.93
C ILE A 95 -3.47 -8.10 3.98
N LYS A 96 -3.98 -8.90 4.92
CA LYS A 96 -3.19 -9.45 6.04
C LYS A 96 -2.53 -8.36 6.87
N PHE A 97 -3.26 -7.27 7.08
CA PHE A 97 -2.78 -6.17 7.91
C PHE A 97 -2.68 -6.62 9.36
N LEU A 98 -1.46 -6.61 9.90
CA LEU A 98 -1.19 -6.95 11.30
C LEU A 98 -0.61 -5.73 12.00
N GLN A 99 -1.14 -5.46 13.18
CA GLN A 99 -0.65 -4.35 13.99
C GLN A 99 0.44 -4.80 14.94
#